data_3b2da766264159256655ca3dc11692fe
#
_entry.id   3b2da766264159256655ca3dc11692fe
#
_cell.length_a   1.000
_cell.length_b   1.000
_cell.length_c   1.000
_cell.angle_alpha   90.00
_cell.angle_beta   90.00
_cell.angle_gamma   90.00
#
_symmetry.space_group_name_H-M   'P 1'
#
loop_
_entity.id
_entity.type
_entity.pdbx_description
1 polymer ?
#
loop_
_entity_poly.entity_id
_entity_poly.type
_entity_poly.pdbx_seq_one_letter_code
_entity_poly.pdbx_strand_id
1 'polypeptide(L)'
;LPIYYDEIALDYCSAGCWSEAAGLWNVAITEGSVTPMTYYYLGWCLTQGKLSGAEQALADAAQACSDYCFPNRLEAILALQCAMEQNPNDAKAPYYLGNLYYDKRQYDLALEAWETSAKLDDKFPTIWRNLALANFNKKNEEARAIEYMERAFRLDKTDARVLMELDQLYKRVRRSHAERLAFLQQYPELIAQRDDLVLEEITLLNQTGEYEKAKTLLDAHIFHPWEGGEGKVPGQYQFARVELAKKALEAGNYSQAIPLLEECLEYPHHLGEGKLYGAQENDFYYFMGCAYEGLGQSDKAAECWEQAIVGPTEPAAAMYYNDAKPDKIFYQGLALLKLGRMDEANGRFHKLTS
;
A
#
# COMPACT_ATOMS: atom_id res chain seq x y z
N LEU A 1 -26.34 3.06 18.12
CA LEU A 1 -24.90 3.09 17.89
C LEU A 1 -24.20 3.85 19.02
N PRO A 2 -23.02 3.45 19.49
CA PRO A 2 -22.30 4.11 20.60
C PRO A 2 -22.17 5.62 20.42
N ILE A 3 -21.92 6.09 19.20
CA ILE A 3 -21.73 7.50 18.89
C ILE A 3 -22.91 8.40 19.33
N TYR A 4 -24.14 7.93 19.28
CA TYR A 4 -25.28 8.74 19.69
C TYR A 4 -25.34 8.94 21.22
N TYR A 5 -24.96 7.91 21.98
CA TYR A 5 -24.83 8.03 23.43
C TYR A 5 -23.70 8.98 23.80
N ASP A 6 -22.56 8.89 23.14
CA ASP A 6 -21.40 9.76 23.37
C ASP A 6 -21.77 11.23 23.09
N GLU A 7 -22.44 11.52 21.96
CA GLU A 7 -22.82 12.89 21.60
C GLU A 7 -23.73 13.51 22.63
N ILE A 8 -24.83 12.85 23.01
CA ILE A 8 -25.80 13.38 23.95
C ILE A 8 -25.19 13.50 25.36
N ALA A 9 -24.43 12.50 25.80
CA ALA A 9 -23.82 12.52 27.13
C ALA A 9 -22.75 13.61 27.25
N LEU A 10 -21.97 13.88 26.22
CA LEU A 10 -20.99 14.96 26.19
C LEU A 10 -21.67 16.34 26.23
N ASP A 11 -22.83 16.50 25.60
CA ASP A 11 -23.64 17.73 25.74
C ASP A 11 -24.10 17.93 27.19
N TYR A 12 -24.55 16.88 27.89
CA TYR A 12 -24.85 16.95 29.33
C TYR A 12 -23.61 17.30 30.16
N CYS A 13 -22.44 16.74 29.85
CA CYS A 13 -21.19 17.11 30.52
C CYS A 13 -20.87 18.59 30.32
N SER A 14 -21.06 19.12 29.12
CA SER A 14 -20.84 20.54 28.80
C SER A 14 -21.76 21.48 29.60
N ALA A 15 -22.95 21.00 29.94
CA ALA A 15 -23.91 21.70 30.79
C ALA A 15 -23.66 21.49 32.31
N GLY A 16 -22.66 20.66 32.69
CA GLY A 16 -22.40 20.31 34.09
C GLY A 16 -23.35 19.26 34.67
N CYS A 17 -24.19 18.63 33.86
CA CYS A 17 -25.14 17.60 34.23
C CYS A 17 -24.49 16.21 34.27
N TRP A 18 -23.53 16.04 35.20
CA TRP A 18 -22.68 14.85 35.25
C TRP A 18 -23.44 13.56 35.56
N SER A 19 -24.46 13.62 36.38
CA SER A 19 -25.27 12.45 36.76
C SER A 19 -26.10 11.93 35.59
N GLU A 20 -26.68 12.84 34.82
CA GLU A 20 -27.49 12.53 33.63
C GLU A 20 -26.59 11.95 32.52
N ALA A 21 -25.42 12.55 32.29
CA ALA A 21 -24.42 12.04 31.35
C ALA A 21 -23.98 10.61 31.70
N ALA A 22 -23.63 10.37 32.97
CA ALA A 22 -23.23 9.02 33.44
C ALA A 22 -24.40 8.03 33.28
N GLY A 23 -25.65 8.46 33.53
CA GLY A 23 -26.84 7.64 33.30
C GLY A 23 -26.94 7.14 31.84
N LEU A 24 -26.70 8.01 30.88
CA LEU A 24 -26.71 7.65 29.44
C LEU A 24 -25.66 6.63 29.08
N TRP A 25 -24.42 6.78 29.54
CA TRP A 25 -23.38 5.77 29.25
C TRP A 25 -23.65 4.45 29.97
N ASN A 26 -24.25 4.46 31.17
CA ASN A 26 -24.69 3.23 31.82
C ASN A 26 -25.78 2.49 31.03
N VAL A 27 -26.69 3.21 30.38
CA VAL A 27 -27.68 2.64 29.47
C VAL A 27 -26.97 2.04 28.27
N ALA A 28 -26.03 2.76 27.63
CA ALA A 28 -25.24 2.24 26.51
C ALA A 28 -24.50 0.94 26.88
N ILE A 29 -23.91 0.88 28.09
CA ILE A 29 -23.23 -0.31 28.59
C ILE A 29 -24.22 -1.47 28.77
N THR A 30 -25.39 -1.21 29.34
CA THR A 30 -26.43 -2.23 29.55
C THR A 30 -26.94 -2.81 28.23
N GLU A 31 -27.04 -1.97 27.20
CA GLU A 31 -27.48 -2.37 25.84
C GLU A 31 -26.34 -2.97 25.01
N GLY A 32 -25.12 -3.03 25.52
CA GLY A 32 -23.95 -3.51 24.77
C GLY A 32 -23.53 -2.61 23.61
N SER A 33 -23.97 -1.34 23.63
CA SER A 33 -23.65 -0.33 22.61
C SER A 33 -22.42 0.48 23.02
N VAL A 34 -21.25 -0.15 23.12
CA VAL A 34 -20.04 0.39 23.74
C VAL A 34 -18.82 0.35 22.84
N THR A 35 -17.90 1.27 23.08
CA THR A 35 -16.51 1.24 22.65
C THR A 35 -15.60 1.45 23.87
N PRO A 36 -14.31 1.26 23.81
CA PRO A 36 -13.40 1.67 24.89
C PRO A 36 -13.61 3.14 25.31
N MET A 37 -13.91 4.03 24.36
CA MET A 37 -14.15 5.45 24.65
C MET A 37 -15.38 5.67 25.54
N THR A 38 -16.42 4.85 25.41
CA THR A 38 -17.60 4.91 26.30
C THR A 38 -17.21 4.82 27.76
N TYR A 39 -16.31 3.91 28.10
CA TYR A 39 -15.82 3.75 29.48
C TYR A 39 -14.86 4.87 29.89
N TYR A 40 -14.01 5.37 29.00
CA TYR A 40 -13.13 6.53 29.28
C TYR A 40 -13.95 7.80 29.53
N TYR A 41 -14.96 8.07 28.73
CA TYR A 41 -15.87 9.21 28.94
C TYR A 41 -16.65 9.07 30.25
N LEU A 42 -17.17 7.87 30.54
CA LEU A 42 -17.86 7.61 31.81
C LEU A 42 -16.92 7.84 32.98
N GLY A 43 -15.72 7.31 32.99
CA GLY A 43 -14.73 7.48 34.06
C GLY A 43 -14.36 8.95 34.27
N TRP A 44 -14.13 9.69 33.19
CA TRP A 44 -13.90 11.13 33.24
C TRP A 44 -15.10 11.88 33.80
N CYS A 45 -16.30 11.61 33.33
CA CYS A 45 -17.54 12.21 33.78
C CYS A 45 -17.74 11.98 35.28
N LEU A 46 -17.60 10.76 35.76
CA LEU A 46 -17.75 10.43 37.19
C LEU A 46 -16.69 11.13 38.03
N THR A 47 -15.46 11.27 37.54
CA THR A 47 -14.38 12.01 38.24
C THR A 47 -14.74 13.50 38.36
N GLN A 48 -15.15 14.14 37.27
CA GLN A 48 -15.50 15.57 37.27
C GLN A 48 -16.72 15.85 38.10
N GLY A 49 -17.74 14.99 38.04
CA GLY A 49 -18.96 15.08 38.84
C GLY A 49 -18.79 14.68 40.30
N LYS A 50 -17.60 14.20 40.70
CA LYS A 50 -17.32 13.65 42.04
C LYS A 50 -18.31 12.52 42.41
N LEU A 51 -18.66 11.71 41.43
CA LEU A 51 -19.55 10.57 41.58
C LEU A 51 -18.73 9.30 41.79
N SER A 52 -19.35 8.28 42.38
CA SER A 52 -18.71 6.98 42.63
C SER A 52 -18.61 6.16 41.33
N GLY A 53 -17.62 5.24 41.24
CA GLY A 53 -17.47 4.27 40.14
C GLY A 53 -16.48 4.69 39.08
N ALA A 54 -15.81 5.83 39.18
CA ALA A 54 -14.81 6.28 38.19
C ALA A 54 -13.66 5.29 38.02
N GLU A 55 -13.11 4.75 39.10
CA GLU A 55 -12.03 3.80 39.09
C GLU A 55 -12.40 2.52 38.33
N GLN A 56 -13.60 1.98 38.57
CA GLN A 56 -14.08 0.79 37.85
C GLN A 56 -14.28 1.08 36.36
N ALA A 57 -14.88 2.20 36.00
CA ALA A 57 -15.07 2.57 34.60
C ALA A 57 -13.73 2.70 33.85
N LEU A 58 -12.71 3.31 34.46
CA LEU A 58 -11.38 3.42 33.86
C LEU A 58 -10.65 2.06 33.80
N ALA A 59 -10.87 1.18 34.77
CA ALA A 59 -10.33 -0.20 34.72
C ALA A 59 -10.98 -1.01 33.58
N ASP A 60 -12.30 -0.87 33.40
CA ASP A 60 -13.03 -1.51 32.29
C ASP A 60 -12.58 -0.96 30.93
N ALA A 61 -12.33 0.35 30.81
CA ALA A 61 -11.76 0.97 29.62
C ALA A 61 -10.42 0.37 29.24
N ALA A 62 -9.50 0.21 30.20
CA ALA A 62 -8.18 -0.37 29.99
C ALA A 62 -8.25 -1.84 29.55
N GLN A 63 -9.27 -2.60 29.93
CA GLN A 63 -9.46 -3.99 29.53
C GLN A 63 -10.26 -4.17 28.23
N ALA A 64 -11.02 -3.17 27.79
CA ALA A 64 -11.87 -3.25 26.61
C ALA A 64 -11.04 -3.54 25.34
N CYS A 65 -11.63 -4.27 24.39
CA CYS A 65 -11.00 -4.55 23.10
C CYS A 65 -10.72 -3.25 22.34
N SER A 66 -9.49 -3.09 21.83
CA SER A 66 -9.07 -1.89 21.10
C SER A 66 -9.48 -1.87 19.63
N ASP A 67 -10.03 -2.97 19.13
CA ASP A 67 -10.41 -3.08 17.72
C ASP A 67 -11.48 -2.06 17.35
N TYR A 68 -11.29 -1.44 16.18
CA TYR A 68 -12.22 -0.45 15.63
C TYR A 68 -12.52 0.77 16.53
N CYS A 69 -11.66 1.07 17.51
CA CYS A 69 -11.78 2.24 18.36
C CYS A 69 -10.87 3.39 17.86
N PHE A 70 -11.51 4.43 17.33
CA PHE A 70 -10.83 5.60 16.76
C PHE A 70 -11.37 6.89 17.38
N PRO A 71 -10.78 7.41 18.49
CA PRO A 71 -11.21 8.67 19.07
C PRO A 71 -11.02 9.81 18.08
N ASN A 72 -12.04 10.63 17.90
CA ASN A 72 -12.06 11.72 16.92
C ASN A 72 -12.56 13.06 17.47
N ARG A 73 -13.11 13.06 18.69
CA ARG A 73 -13.63 14.25 19.38
C ARG A 73 -12.57 14.86 20.29
N LEU A 74 -12.60 16.19 20.43
CA LEU A 74 -11.63 16.89 21.29
C LEU A 74 -11.83 16.57 22.78
N GLU A 75 -13.06 16.29 23.19
CA GLU A 75 -13.38 15.88 24.57
C GLU A 75 -12.69 14.59 24.98
N ALA A 76 -12.35 13.74 24.00
CA ALA A 76 -11.56 12.52 24.25
C ALA A 76 -10.18 12.84 24.86
N ILE A 77 -9.60 14.01 24.57
CA ILE A 77 -8.33 14.44 25.17
C ILE A 77 -8.49 14.52 26.69
N LEU A 78 -9.55 15.15 27.16
CA LEU A 78 -9.82 15.32 28.60
C LEU A 78 -10.07 13.98 29.29
N ALA A 79 -10.83 13.09 28.64
CA ALA A 79 -11.15 11.79 29.18
C ALA A 79 -9.90 10.89 29.25
N LEU A 80 -9.07 10.89 28.19
CA LEU A 80 -7.85 10.07 28.14
C LEU A 80 -6.76 10.61 29.07
N GLN A 81 -6.59 11.92 29.20
CA GLN A 81 -5.69 12.52 30.17
C GLN A 81 -6.09 12.19 31.60
N CYS A 82 -7.40 12.30 31.93
CA CYS A 82 -7.94 11.87 33.22
C CYS A 82 -7.63 10.38 33.48
N ALA A 83 -7.79 9.53 32.48
CA ALA A 83 -7.48 8.10 32.60
C ALA A 83 -5.98 7.87 32.90
N MET A 84 -5.08 8.57 32.22
CA MET A 84 -3.62 8.48 32.47
C MET A 84 -3.24 8.96 33.87
N GLU A 85 -3.94 9.95 34.41
CA GLU A 85 -3.72 10.45 35.78
C GLU A 85 -4.24 9.48 36.86
N GLN A 86 -5.43 8.91 36.65
CA GLN A 86 -6.12 8.07 37.64
C GLN A 86 -5.66 6.59 37.56
N ASN A 87 -5.25 6.12 36.36
CA ASN A 87 -4.71 4.78 36.14
C ASN A 87 -3.40 4.85 35.36
N PRO A 88 -2.26 5.17 36.01
CA PRO A 88 -0.97 5.34 35.34
C PRO A 88 -0.42 4.08 34.65
N ASN A 89 -1.01 2.91 34.92
CA ASN A 89 -0.61 1.64 34.29
C ASN A 89 -1.43 1.29 33.05
N ASP A 90 -2.37 2.12 32.67
CA ASP A 90 -3.18 1.94 31.46
C ASP A 90 -2.36 2.30 30.21
N ALA A 91 -1.91 1.30 29.46
CA ALA A 91 -1.20 1.50 28.20
C ALA A 91 -2.11 1.97 27.06
N LYS A 92 -3.42 1.73 27.14
CA LYS A 92 -4.36 2.05 26.05
C LYS A 92 -4.76 3.52 26.01
N ALA A 93 -4.89 4.18 27.18
CA ALA A 93 -5.22 5.60 27.22
C ALA A 93 -4.21 6.45 26.41
N PRO A 94 -2.87 6.36 26.65
CA PRO A 94 -1.92 7.09 25.81
C PRO A 94 -1.88 6.59 24.35
N TYR A 95 -2.20 5.33 24.06
CA TYR A 95 -2.34 4.86 22.69
C TYR A 95 -3.45 5.58 21.92
N TYR A 96 -4.65 5.68 22.51
CA TYR A 96 -5.77 6.40 21.90
C TYR A 96 -5.51 7.90 21.79
N LEU A 97 -4.88 8.49 22.80
CA LEU A 97 -4.50 9.89 22.78
C LEU A 97 -3.51 10.19 21.65
N GLY A 98 -2.53 9.32 21.43
CA GLY A 98 -1.59 9.41 20.32
C GLY A 98 -2.29 9.31 18.95
N ASN A 99 -3.27 8.41 18.82
CA ASN A 99 -4.07 8.30 17.58
C ASN A 99 -4.82 9.59 17.29
N LEU A 100 -5.46 10.19 18.31
CA LEU A 100 -6.19 11.46 18.17
C LEU A 100 -5.25 12.61 17.83
N TYR A 101 -4.12 12.73 18.52
CA TYR A 101 -3.13 13.77 18.21
C TYR A 101 -2.58 13.64 16.80
N TYR A 102 -2.34 12.43 16.32
CA TYR A 102 -1.85 12.21 14.96
C TYR A 102 -2.90 12.62 13.91
N ASP A 103 -4.17 12.30 14.12
CA ASP A 103 -5.29 12.76 13.28
C ASP A 103 -5.37 14.29 13.24
N LYS A 104 -5.21 14.94 14.40
CA LYS A 104 -5.21 16.42 14.53
C LYS A 104 -3.86 17.05 14.12
N ARG A 105 -2.95 16.29 13.51
CA ARG A 105 -1.62 16.73 13.04
C ARG A 105 -0.69 17.27 14.15
N GLN A 106 -0.95 16.89 15.39
CA GLN A 106 -0.08 17.18 16.54
C GLN A 106 0.95 16.06 16.69
N TYR A 107 1.85 15.93 15.71
CA TYR A 107 2.71 14.76 15.54
C TYR A 107 3.69 14.53 16.71
N ASP A 108 4.22 15.60 17.32
CA ASP A 108 5.13 15.48 18.45
C ASP A 108 4.40 14.94 19.69
N LEU A 109 3.22 15.45 19.96
CA LEU A 109 2.37 14.95 21.06
C LEU A 109 1.92 13.51 20.80
N ALA A 110 1.65 13.15 19.54
CA ALA A 110 1.29 11.78 19.17
C ALA A 110 2.43 10.80 19.46
N LEU A 111 3.66 11.16 19.07
CA LEU A 111 4.85 10.33 19.32
C LEU A 111 5.10 10.15 20.82
N GLU A 112 5.04 11.24 21.62
CA GLU A 112 5.20 11.19 23.06
C GLU A 112 4.16 10.28 23.74
N ALA A 113 2.90 10.38 23.31
CA ALA A 113 1.82 9.55 23.84
C ALA A 113 2.03 8.07 23.48
N TRP A 114 2.37 7.75 22.22
CA TRP A 114 2.67 6.38 21.81
C TRP A 114 3.92 5.81 22.47
N GLU A 115 4.98 6.60 22.67
CA GLU A 115 6.16 6.19 23.42
C GLU A 115 5.83 5.88 24.90
N THR A 116 4.91 6.65 25.49
CA THR A 116 4.40 6.37 26.83
C THR A 116 3.65 5.04 26.85
N SER A 117 2.76 4.82 25.90
CA SER A 117 2.03 3.56 25.72
C SER A 117 2.99 2.37 25.56
N ALA A 118 3.99 2.51 24.69
CA ALA A 118 4.98 1.45 24.43
C ALA A 118 5.88 1.12 25.64
N LYS A 119 6.08 2.06 26.57
CA LYS A 119 6.77 1.81 27.84
C LYS A 119 5.92 1.01 28.82
N LEU A 120 4.60 1.20 28.78
CA LEU A 120 3.65 0.51 29.65
C LEU A 120 3.29 -0.89 29.14
N ASP A 121 3.13 -1.04 27.83
CA ASP A 121 2.93 -2.33 27.15
C ASP A 121 3.78 -2.41 25.88
N ASP A 122 4.91 -3.09 25.98
CA ASP A 122 5.84 -3.26 24.88
C ASP A 122 5.49 -4.40 23.92
N LYS A 123 4.41 -5.14 24.21
CA LYS A 123 3.94 -6.29 23.43
C LYS A 123 2.79 -5.95 22.48
N PHE A 124 2.31 -4.72 22.47
CA PHE A 124 1.22 -4.29 21.61
C PHE A 124 1.75 -3.88 20.21
N PRO A 125 1.58 -4.70 19.15
CA PRO A 125 2.25 -4.50 17.86
C PRO A 125 1.83 -3.20 17.17
N THR A 126 0.58 -2.78 17.30
CA THR A 126 0.03 -1.58 16.65
C THR A 126 0.75 -0.30 17.07
N ILE A 127 1.20 -0.20 18.33
CA ILE A 127 1.96 0.98 18.82
C ILE A 127 3.28 1.09 18.06
N TRP A 128 4.02 -0.01 17.92
CA TRP A 128 5.29 -0.03 17.21
C TRP A 128 5.13 0.30 15.73
N ARG A 129 4.05 -0.20 15.09
CA ARG A 129 3.69 0.17 13.73
C ARG A 129 3.41 1.67 13.60
N ASN A 130 2.61 2.26 14.50
CA ASN A 130 2.29 3.69 14.50
C ASN A 130 3.54 4.55 14.70
N LEU A 131 4.39 4.19 15.66
CA LEU A 131 5.70 4.83 15.89
C LEU A 131 6.60 4.74 14.65
N ALA A 132 6.65 3.58 13.98
CA ALA A 132 7.44 3.41 12.77
C ALA A 132 6.99 4.37 11.66
N LEU A 133 5.69 4.40 11.36
CA LEU A 133 5.12 5.26 10.31
C LEU A 133 5.32 6.75 10.62
N ALA A 134 5.15 7.17 11.87
CA ALA A 134 5.35 8.57 12.25
C ALA A 134 6.83 8.98 12.19
N ASN A 135 7.75 8.13 12.65
CA ASN A 135 9.19 8.39 12.55
C ASN A 135 9.62 8.50 11.09
N PHE A 136 9.14 7.63 10.21
CA PHE A 136 9.46 7.70 8.79
C PHE A 136 8.87 8.95 8.13
N ASN A 137 7.55 9.16 8.27
CA ASN A 137 6.83 10.17 7.48
C ASN A 137 6.95 11.61 8.03
N LYS A 138 7.26 11.78 9.33
CA LYS A 138 7.23 13.10 9.99
C LYS A 138 8.57 13.52 10.57
N LYS A 139 9.43 12.57 10.93
CA LYS A 139 10.74 12.84 11.53
C LYS A 139 11.90 12.56 10.58
N ASN A 140 11.65 11.83 9.48
CA ASN A 140 12.69 11.35 8.56
C ASN A 140 13.76 10.47 9.26
N GLU A 141 13.35 9.75 10.31
CA GLU A 141 14.21 8.85 11.08
C GLU A 141 14.08 7.41 10.53
N GLU A 142 14.66 7.16 9.36
CA GLU A 142 14.50 5.89 8.61
C GLU A 142 14.96 4.67 9.44
N ALA A 143 16.11 4.74 10.10
CA ALA A 143 16.64 3.61 10.87
C ALA A 143 15.72 3.23 12.03
N ARG A 144 15.20 4.22 12.78
CA ARG A 144 14.26 4.00 13.87
C ARG A 144 12.91 3.49 13.36
N ALA A 145 12.45 3.98 12.23
CA ALA A 145 11.21 3.50 11.61
C ALA A 145 11.29 2.01 11.23
N ILE A 146 12.42 1.58 10.66
CA ILE A 146 12.66 0.17 10.34
C ILE A 146 12.70 -0.68 11.62
N GLU A 147 13.47 -0.27 12.64
CA GLU A 147 13.55 -0.98 13.92
C GLU A 147 12.17 -1.21 14.55
N TYR A 148 11.34 -0.16 14.56
CA TYR A 148 9.98 -0.23 15.11
C TYR A 148 9.04 -1.08 14.27
N MET A 149 9.11 -0.99 12.94
CA MET A 149 8.27 -1.83 12.08
C MET A 149 8.68 -3.31 12.15
N GLU A 150 9.97 -3.59 12.19
CA GLU A 150 10.49 -4.95 12.44
C GLU A 150 10.03 -5.48 13.80
N ARG A 151 9.98 -4.63 14.84
CA ARG A 151 9.45 -5.00 16.15
C ARG A 151 7.95 -5.31 16.09
N ALA A 152 7.15 -4.46 15.42
CA ALA A 152 5.74 -4.71 15.20
C ALA A 152 5.51 -6.07 14.54
N PHE A 153 6.24 -6.36 13.46
CA PHE A 153 6.12 -7.62 12.73
C PHE A 153 6.62 -8.83 13.55
N ARG A 154 7.66 -8.69 14.39
CA ARG A 154 8.10 -9.78 15.29
C ARG A 154 7.05 -10.12 16.35
N LEU A 155 6.29 -9.13 16.82
CA LEU A 155 5.23 -9.32 17.82
C LEU A 155 3.99 -9.99 17.22
N ASP A 156 3.67 -9.69 15.97
CA ASP A 156 2.59 -10.35 15.24
C ASP A 156 3.04 -10.67 13.81
N LYS A 157 3.44 -11.92 13.60
CA LYS A 157 3.86 -12.44 12.29
C LYS A 157 2.71 -12.94 11.43
N THR A 158 1.48 -12.68 11.84
CA THR A 158 0.27 -13.05 11.08
C THR A 158 -0.35 -11.87 10.32
N ASP A 159 0.14 -10.66 10.58
CA ASP A 159 -0.35 -9.44 9.94
C ASP A 159 0.33 -9.20 8.59
N ALA A 160 -0.39 -9.58 7.51
CA ALA A 160 0.06 -9.36 6.14
C ALA A 160 0.20 -7.87 5.77
N ARG A 161 -0.54 -6.97 6.43
CA ARG A 161 -0.43 -5.53 6.22
C ARG A 161 0.90 -5.00 6.76
N VAL A 162 1.28 -5.43 7.96
CA VAL A 162 2.56 -5.04 8.57
C VAL A 162 3.74 -5.58 7.73
N LEU A 163 3.62 -6.80 7.19
CA LEU A 163 4.61 -7.36 6.26
C LEU A 163 4.77 -6.46 5.02
N MET A 164 3.66 -6.05 4.40
CA MET A 164 3.67 -5.16 3.24
C MET A 164 4.30 -3.81 3.58
N GLU A 165 3.90 -3.18 4.69
CA GLU A 165 4.44 -1.89 5.12
C GLU A 165 5.94 -1.96 5.44
N LEU A 166 6.42 -3.06 6.05
CA LEU A 166 7.83 -3.28 6.30
C LEU A 166 8.63 -3.42 5.00
N ASP A 167 8.13 -4.17 4.03
CA ASP A 167 8.76 -4.28 2.73
C ASP A 167 8.81 -2.94 1.99
N GLN A 168 7.75 -2.13 2.09
CA GLN A 168 7.76 -0.77 1.51
C GLN A 168 8.79 0.14 2.19
N LEU A 169 9.03 0.03 3.49
CA LEU A 169 10.13 0.73 4.15
C LEU A 169 11.49 0.25 3.62
N TYR A 170 11.69 -1.06 3.48
CA TYR A 170 12.92 -1.61 2.89
C TYR A 170 13.17 -1.11 1.47
N LYS A 171 12.12 -1.01 0.65
CA LYS A 171 12.18 -0.42 -0.70
C LYS A 171 12.63 1.04 -0.66
N ARG A 172 12.07 1.84 0.24
CA ARG A 172 12.40 3.27 0.38
C ARG A 172 13.84 3.51 0.83
N VAL A 173 14.36 2.67 1.72
CA VAL A 173 15.77 2.73 2.12
C VAL A 173 16.71 1.97 1.16
N ARG A 174 16.20 1.60 -0.02
CA ARG A 174 16.96 1.00 -1.12
C ARG A 174 17.64 -0.34 -0.78
N ARG A 175 17.02 -1.17 0.06
CA ARG A 175 17.47 -2.57 0.14
C ARG A 175 17.38 -3.22 -1.24
N SER A 176 18.32 -4.07 -1.58
CA SER A 176 18.38 -4.71 -2.89
C SER A 176 17.13 -5.57 -3.16
N HIS A 177 16.78 -5.70 -4.43
CA HIS A 177 15.63 -6.50 -4.85
C HIS A 177 15.76 -7.97 -4.40
N ALA A 178 16.98 -8.52 -4.46
CA ALA A 178 17.24 -9.89 -4.02
C ALA A 178 17.04 -10.08 -2.51
N GLU A 179 17.49 -9.14 -1.68
CA GLU A 179 17.26 -9.20 -0.22
C GLU A 179 15.79 -9.09 0.14
N ARG A 180 15.05 -8.18 -0.52
CA ARG A 180 13.62 -8.01 -0.32
C ARG A 180 12.84 -9.24 -0.76
N LEU A 181 13.17 -9.82 -1.92
CA LEU A 181 12.56 -11.06 -2.41
C LEU A 181 12.80 -12.21 -1.42
N ALA A 182 14.03 -12.41 -0.98
CA ALA A 182 14.38 -13.44 -0.01
C ALA A 182 13.68 -13.25 1.34
N PHE A 183 13.42 -12.00 1.74
CA PHE A 183 12.64 -11.70 2.95
C PHE A 183 11.16 -12.07 2.77
N LEU A 184 10.50 -11.60 1.71
CA LEU A 184 9.08 -11.88 1.46
C LEU A 184 8.81 -13.38 1.32
N GLN A 185 9.67 -14.12 0.62
CA GLN A 185 9.53 -15.56 0.39
C GLN A 185 9.61 -16.42 1.64
N GLN A 186 9.97 -15.85 2.80
CA GLN A 186 9.85 -16.54 4.09
C GLN A 186 8.38 -16.61 4.59
N TYR A 187 7.46 -15.84 4.00
CA TYR A 187 6.07 -15.69 4.46
C TYR A 187 5.04 -15.92 3.34
N PRO A 188 5.09 -17.07 2.63
CA PRO A 188 4.23 -17.29 1.46
C PRO A 188 2.73 -17.26 1.80
N GLU A 189 2.35 -17.69 3.01
CA GLU A 189 0.97 -17.67 3.48
C GLU A 189 0.43 -16.24 3.69
N LEU A 190 1.29 -15.29 4.07
CA LEU A 190 0.92 -13.88 4.20
C LEU A 190 0.85 -13.21 2.83
N ILE A 191 1.79 -13.53 1.93
CA ILE A 191 1.76 -13.04 0.55
C ILE A 191 0.43 -13.39 -0.10
N ALA A 192 -0.01 -14.65 0.02
CA ALA A 192 -1.27 -15.13 -0.57
C ALA A 192 -2.55 -14.43 -0.07
N GLN A 193 -2.47 -13.71 1.06
CA GLN A 193 -3.62 -13.00 1.61
C GLN A 193 -3.90 -11.65 0.96
N ARG A 194 -2.94 -11.09 0.16
CA ARG A 194 -3.04 -9.72 -0.36
C ARG A 194 -2.49 -9.62 -1.77
N ASP A 195 -3.30 -9.12 -2.68
CA ASP A 195 -2.92 -8.93 -4.09
C ASP A 195 -1.72 -7.99 -4.25
N ASP A 196 -1.58 -6.97 -3.40
CA ASP A 196 -0.44 -6.06 -3.42
C ASP A 196 0.88 -6.73 -3.02
N LEU A 197 0.86 -7.70 -2.07
CA LEU A 197 2.03 -8.50 -1.72
C LEU A 197 2.39 -9.51 -2.83
N VAL A 198 1.40 -10.17 -3.41
CA VAL A 198 1.63 -11.07 -4.57
C VAL A 198 2.26 -10.28 -5.71
N LEU A 199 1.74 -9.09 -6.01
CA LEU A 199 2.31 -8.24 -7.05
C LEU A 199 3.72 -7.75 -6.72
N GLU A 200 4.02 -7.44 -5.46
CA GLU A 200 5.37 -7.03 -5.06
C GLU A 200 6.37 -8.18 -5.20
N GLU A 201 6.00 -9.43 -4.84
CA GLU A 201 6.83 -10.61 -5.09
C GLU A 201 7.10 -10.79 -6.59
N ILE A 202 6.07 -10.70 -7.43
CA ILE A 202 6.20 -10.78 -8.91
C ILE A 202 7.10 -9.67 -9.43
N THR A 203 6.93 -8.44 -8.92
CA THR A 203 7.78 -7.32 -9.30
C THR A 203 9.25 -7.59 -8.98
N LEU A 204 9.53 -8.12 -7.80
CA LEU A 204 10.89 -8.46 -7.37
C LEU A 204 11.47 -9.63 -8.19
N LEU A 205 10.68 -10.64 -8.53
CA LEU A 205 11.08 -11.71 -9.43
C LEU A 205 11.48 -11.15 -10.82
N ASN A 206 10.68 -10.26 -11.37
CA ASN A 206 10.98 -9.57 -12.62
C ASN A 206 12.28 -8.76 -12.52
N GLN A 207 12.48 -8.02 -11.44
CA GLN A 207 13.67 -7.19 -11.24
C GLN A 207 14.94 -7.99 -10.94
N THR A 208 14.82 -9.25 -10.51
CA THR A 208 15.93 -10.18 -10.30
C THR A 208 16.17 -11.11 -11.51
N GLY A 209 15.39 -10.96 -12.58
CA GLY A 209 15.56 -11.73 -13.82
C GLY A 209 14.91 -13.11 -13.82
N GLU A 210 14.06 -13.39 -12.81
CA GLU A 210 13.34 -14.67 -12.67
C GLU A 210 11.98 -14.64 -13.40
N TYR A 211 12.00 -14.26 -14.67
CA TYR A 211 10.80 -13.96 -15.46
C TYR A 211 9.84 -15.14 -15.62
N GLU A 212 10.34 -16.38 -15.70
CA GLU A 212 9.49 -17.57 -15.78
C GLU A 212 8.69 -17.79 -14.51
N LYS A 213 9.29 -17.55 -13.35
CA LYS A 213 8.56 -17.63 -12.06
C LYS A 213 7.52 -16.52 -11.96
N ALA A 214 7.90 -15.29 -12.34
CA ALA A 214 6.99 -14.16 -12.38
C ALA A 214 5.77 -14.44 -13.28
N LYS A 215 6.01 -14.95 -14.50
CA LYS A 215 4.96 -15.36 -15.44
C LYS A 215 4.04 -16.41 -14.82
N THR A 216 4.62 -17.44 -14.21
CA THR A 216 3.86 -18.54 -13.59
C THR A 216 2.92 -18.05 -12.49
N LEU A 217 3.40 -17.14 -11.61
CA LEU A 217 2.57 -16.56 -10.56
C LEU A 217 1.47 -15.66 -11.13
N LEU A 218 1.79 -14.85 -12.13
CA LEU A 218 0.82 -13.98 -12.80
C LEU A 218 -0.31 -14.79 -13.45
N ASP A 219 0.02 -15.88 -14.12
CA ASP A 219 -0.95 -16.72 -14.83
C ASP A 219 -1.84 -17.54 -13.87
N ALA A 220 -1.35 -17.81 -12.67
CA ALA A 220 -2.06 -18.61 -11.67
C ALA A 220 -2.92 -17.78 -10.71
N HIS A 221 -2.66 -16.49 -10.53
CA HIS A 221 -3.34 -15.64 -9.55
C HIS A 221 -4.49 -14.85 -10.17
N ILE A 222 -5.59 -14.71 -9.42
CA ILE A 222 -6.73 -13.85 -9.78
C ILE A 222 -6.61 -12.57 -8.98
N PHE A 223 -6.30 -11.47 -9.66
CA PHE A 223 -6.17 -10.16 -9.06
C PHE A 223 -7.51 -9.43 -8.98
N HIS A 224 -7.69 -8.66 -7.93
CA HIS A 224 -8.81 -7.75 -7.74
C HIS A 224 -8.30 -6.31 -7.87
N PRO A 225 -9.04 -5.41 -8.52
CA PRO A 225 -8.61 -4.01 -8.63
C PRO A 225 -8.59 -3.33 -7.25
N TRP A 226 -7.56 -2.51 -7.00
CA TRP A 226 -7.48 -1.67 -5.79
C TRP A 226 -7.01 -0.28 -6.14
N GLU A 227 -7.38 0.70 -5.33
CA GLU A 227 -6.99 2.09 -5.52
C GLU A 227 -5.45 2.23 -5.43
N GLY A 228 -4.86 2.88 -6.46
CA GLY A 228 -3.42 3.03 -6.60
C GLY A 228 -2.69 1.80 -7.15
N GLY A 229 -3.44 0.77 -7.58
CA GLY A 229 -2.93 -0.43 -8.25
C GLY A 229 -3.00 -0.37 -9.78
N GLU A 230 -3.66 0.64 -10.32
CA GLU A 230 -4.00 0.76 -11.74
C GLU A 230 -2.76 0.62 -12.64
N GLY A 231 -2.86 -0.24 -13.62
CA GLY A 231 -1.79 -0.53 -14.60
C GLY A 231 -0.61 -1.33 -14.06
N LYS A 232 -0.53 -1.59 -12.76
CA LYS A 232 0.62 -2.30 -12.17
C LYS A 232 0.63 -3.78 -12.50
N VAL A 233 -0.51 -4.45 -12.39
CA VAL A 233 -0.62 -5.88 -12.70
C VAL A 233 -0.39 -6.14 -14.18
N PRO A 234 -1.11 -5.48 -15.12
CA PRO A 234 -0.81 -5.61 -16.54
C PRO A 234 0.63 -5.25 -16.90
N GLY A 235 1.19 -4.22 -16.26
CA GLY A 235 2.58 -3.83 -16.47
C GLY A 235 3.58 -4.94 -16.13
N GLN A 236 3.41 -5.64 -15.01
CA GLN A 236 4.27 -6.77 -14.66
C GLN A 236 4.02 -7.99 -15.55
N TYR A 237 2.79 -8.23 -15.97
CA TYR A 237 2.41 -9.29 -16.90
C TYR A 237 3.10 -9.12 -18.25
N GLN A 238 3.07 -7.91 -18.81
CA GLN A 238 3.74 -7.56 -20.06
C GLN A 238 5.27 -7.60 -19.91
N PHE A 239 5.79 -7.04 -18.81
CA PHE A 239 7.24 -6.99 -18.58
C PHE A 239 7.87 -8.39 -18.57
N ALA A 240 7.31 -9.34 -17.82
CA ALA A 240 7.82 -10.71 -17.78
C ALA A 240 7.87 -11.35 -19.17
N ARG A 241 6.82 -11.18 -19.97
CA ARG A 241 6.70 -11.77 -21.31
C ARG A 241 7.64 -11.12 -22.32
N VAL A 242 7.77 -9.79 -22.27
CA VAL A 242 8.72 -9.07 -23.12
C VAL A 242 10.16 -9.50 -22.84
N GLU A 243 10.53 -9.62 -21.57
CA GLU A 243 11.89 -10.05 -21.21
C GLU A 243 12.16 -11.51 -21.60
N LEU A 244 11.16 -12.39 -21.48
CA LEU A 244 11.26 -13.77 -22.00
C LEU A 244 11.36 -13.80 -23.53
N ALA A 245 10.59 -12.97 -24.23
CA ALA A 245 10.66 -12.85 -25.68
C ALA A 245 12.04 -12.32 -26.13
N LYS A 246 12.60 -11.33 -25.45
CA LYS A 246 13.96 -10.82 -25.71
C LYS A 246 15.02 -11.92 -25.56
N LYS A 247 14.95 -12.71 -24.47
CA LYS A 247 15.83 -13.86 -24.28
C LYS A 247 15.69 -14.88 -25.41
N ALA A 248 14.48 -15.16 -25.89
CA ALA A 248 14.23 -16.05 -27.02
C ALA A 248 14.83 -15.50 -28.33
N LEU A 249 14.69 -14.19 -28.59
CA LEU A 249 15.28 -13.50 -29.74
C LEU A 249 16.81 -13.58 -29.71
N GLU A 250 17.45 -13.31 -28.58
CA GLU A 250 18.88 -13.37 -28.36
C GLU A 250 19.43 -14.80 -28.61
N ALA A 251 18.65 -15.81 -28.24
CA ALA A 251 18.98 -17.21 -28.45
C ALA A 251 18.67 -17.72 -29.88
N GLY A 252 18.12 -16.89 -30.76
CA GLY A 252 17.68 -17.27 -32.11
C GLY A 252 16.39 -18.09 -32.14
N ASN A 253 15.68 -18.21 -31.03
CA ASN A 253 14.43 -18.95 -30.91
C ASN A 253 13.22 -18.07 -31.30
N TYR A 254 13.24 -17.51 -32.49
CA TYR A 254 12.28 -16.50 -32.95
C TYR A 254 10.83 -16.95 -32.88
N SER A 255 10.54 -18.21 -33.18
CA SER A 255 9.17 -18.74 -33.10
C SER A 255 8.61 -18.81 -31.70
N GLN A 256 9.45 -18.82 -30.65
CA GLN A 256 9.04 -18.82 -29.26
C GLN A 256 8.76 -17.40 -28.74
N ALA A 257 9.38 -16.38 -29.33
CA ALA A 257 9.17 -14.98 -28.94
C ALA A 257 7.79 -14.48 -29.33
N ILE A 258 7.26 -14.90 -30.49
CA ILE A 258 6.01 -14.40 -31.07
C ILE A 258 4.82 -14.59 -30.10
N PRO A 259 4.49 -15.81 -29.62
CA PRO A 259 3.33 -16.01 -28.75
C PRO A 259 3.46 -15.23 -27.42
N LEU A 260 4.64 -15.06 -26.85
CA LEU A 260 4.85 -14.25 -25.65
C LEU A 260 4.49 -12.77 -25.88
N LEU A 261 4.82 -12.24 -27.07
CA LEU A 261 4.50 -10.87 -27.43
C LEU A 261 3.02 -10.69 -27.82
N GLU A 262 2.42 -11.69 -28.45
CA GLU A 262 0.97 -11.72 -28.73
C GLU A 262 0.15 -11.73 -27.44
N GLU A 263 0.57 -12.48 -26.41
CA GLU A 263 -0.06 -12.47 -25.09
C GLU A 263 -0.04 -11.06 -24.45
N CYS A 264 0.97 -10.22 -24.74
CA CYS A 264 1.04 -8.84 -24.24
C CYS A 264 -0.03 -7.91 -24.81
N LEU A 265 -0.60 -8.25 -25.98
CA LEU A 265 -1.65 -7.46 -26.63
C LEU A 265 -3.02 -7.64 -25.98
N GLU A 266 -3.19 -8.67 -25.16
CA GLU A 266 -4.44 -9.00 -24.48
C GLU A 266 -4.31 -8.81 -22.97
N TYR A 267 -5.45 -8.45 -22.32
CA TYR A 267 -5.53 -8.37 -20.86
C TYR A 267 -6.47 -9.48 -20.38
N PRO A 268 -5.95 -10.67 -20.03
CA PRO A 268 -6.77 -11.74 -19.48
C PRO A 268 -7.55 -11.29 -18.24
N HIS A 269 -8.76 -11.82 -18.09
CA HIS A 269 -9.69 -11.40 -17.04
C HIS A 269 -9.11 -11.54 -15.61
N HIS A 270 -8.24 -12.53 -15.38
CA HIS A 270 -7.61 -12.76 -14.08
C HIS A 270 -6.65 -11.65 -13.62
N LEU A 271 -6.25 -10.74 -14.53
CA LEU A 271 -5.44 -9.57 -14.15
C LEU A 271 -6.24 -8.49 -13.41
N GLY A 272 -7.57 -8.59 -13.38
CA GLY A 272 -8.45 -7.66 -12.67
C GLY A 272 -8.64 -6.30 -13.36
N GLU A 273 -7.99 -6.07 -14.51
CA GLU A 273 -8.06 -4.80 -15.24
C GLU A 273 -8.36 -5.05 -16.71
N GLY A 274 -9.14 -4.14 -17.32
CA GLY A 274 -9.39 -4.10 -18.75
C GLY A 274 -8.36 -3.27 -19.52
N LYS A 275 -8.10 -3.64 -20.76
CA LYS A 275 -7.24 -2.87 -21.67
C LYS A 275 -7.90 -1.55 -22.03
N LEU A 276 -7.21 -0.44 -21.79
CA LEU A 276 -7.69 0.89 -22.16
C LEU A 276 -7.51 1.16 -23.65
N TYR A 277 -8.42 1.96 -24.19
CA TYR A 277 -8.27 2.49 -25.55
C TYR A 277 -6.97 3.31 -25.65
N GLY A 278 -6.19 3.07 -26.71
CA GLY A 278 -4.92 3.76 -26.92
C GLY A 278 -3.76 3.21 -26.07
N ALA A 279 -3.88 2.00 -25.52
CA ALA A 279 -2.76 1.32 -24.87
C ALA A 279 -1.55 1.25 -25.83
N GLN A 280 -0.36 1.57 -25.32
CA GLN A 280 0.84 1.69 -26.12
C GLN A 280 1.56 0.34 -26.19
N GLU A 281 1.69 -0.17 -27.41
CA GLU A 281 2.17 -1.53 -27.74
C GLU A 281 3.40 -1.51 -28.66
N ASN A 282 4.06 -0.35 -28.75
CA ASN A 282 5.15 -0.11 -29.70
C ASN A 282 6.31 -1.09 -29.57
N ASP A 283 6.69 -1.43 -28.33
CA ASP A 283 7.74 -2.39 -28.04
C ASP A 283 7.34 -3.83 -28.43
N PHE A 284 6.10 -4.23 -28.17
CA PHE A 284 5.63 -5.57 -28.52
C PHE A 284 5.69 -5.80 -30.04
N TYR A 285 5.14 -4.88 -30.80
CA TYR A 285 5.19 -4.92 -32.27
C TYR A 285 6.62 -4.79 -32.80
N TYR A 286 7.49 -3.98 -32.18
CA TYR A 286 8.89 -3.90 -32.59
C TYR A 286 9.58 -5.26 -32.46
N PHE A 287 9.45 -5.91 -31.30
CA PHE A 287 10.08 -7.23 -31.08
C PHE A 287 9.43 -8.33 -31.89
N MET A 288 8.13 -8.31 -32.18
CA MET A 288 7.48 -9.23 -33.11
C MET A 288 8.07 -9.08 -34.52
N GLY A 289 8.26 -7.84 -34.98
CA GLY A 289 8.93 -7.58 -36.26
C GLY A 289 10.32 -8.15 -36.31
N CYS A 290 11.11 -8.02 -35.24
CA CYS A 290 12.43 -8.64 -35.13
C CYS A 290 12.38 -10.19 -35.18
N ALA A 291 11.34 -10.78 -34.53
CA ALA A 291 11.13 -12.22 -34.59
C ALA A 291 10.79 -12.71 -36.01
N TYR A 292 9.89 -12.03 -36.71
CA TYR A 292 9.55 -12.37 -38.11
C TYR A 292 10.71 -12.14 -39.08
N GLU A 293 11.53 -11.09 -38.89
CA GLU A 293 12.76 -10.87 -39.62
C GLU A 293 13.72 -12.08 -39.47
N GLY A 294 13.92 -12.51 -38.19
CA GLY A 294 14.77 -13.69 -37.92
C GLY A 294 14.27 -14.99 -38.53
N LEU A 295 12.96 -15.12 -38.75
CA LEU A 295 12.32 -16.23 -39.47
C LEU A 295 12.35 -16.08 -41.01
N GLY A 296 12.89 -14.97 -41.53
CA GLY A 296 12.90 -14.68 -42.97
C GLY A 296 11.54 -14.25 -43.53
N GLN A 297 10.58 -13.85 -42.69
CA GLN A 297 9.24 -13.42 -43.06
C GLN A 297 9.18 -11.87 -43.15
N SER A 298 9.86 -11.31 -44.14
CA SER A 298 10.09 -9.87 -44.28
C SER A 298 8.81 -9.04 -44.37
N ASP A 299 7.75 -9.55 -45.03
CA ASP A 299 6.49 -8.84 -45.17
C ASP A 299 5.80 -8.68 -43.78
N LYS A 300 5.75 -9.74 -42.99
CA LYS A 300 5.18 -9.67 -41.62
C LYS A 300 6.03 -8.81 -40.68
N ALA A 301 7.37 -8.84 -40.84
CA ALA A 301 8.26 -7.99 -40.09
C ALA A 301 7.93 -6.50 -40.35
N ALA A 302 7.77 -6.11 -41.61
CA ALA A 302 7.42 -4.76 -42.02
C ALA A 302 6.04 -4.37 -41.48
N GLU A 303 5.03 -5.24 -41.57
CA GLU A 303 3.69 -5.00 -40.98
C GLU A 303 3.77 -4.73 -39.47
N CYS A 304 4.53 -5.52 -38.73
CA CYS A 304 4.73 -5.31 -37.30
C CYS A 304 5.42 -3.97 -37.00
N TRP A 305 6.45 -3.59 -37.74
CA TRP A 305 7.14 -2.32 -37.55
C TRP A 305 6.27 -1.11 -37.90
N GLU A 306 5.39 -1.23 -38.90
CA GLU A 306 4.37 -0.17 -39.17
C GLU A 306 3.36 -0.05 -38.01
N GLN A 307 3.01 -1.14 -37.32
CA GLN A 307 2.22 -1.06 -36.11
C GLN A 307 3.02 -0.45 -34.94
N ALA A 308 4.31 -0.75 -34.84
CA ALA A 308 5.18 -0.25 -33.78
C ALA A 308 5.37 1.27 -33.80
N ILE A 309 5.09 1.95 -34.90
CA ILE A 309 5.20 3.43 -35.01
C ILE A 309 3.90 4.19 -34.71
N VAL A 310 2.79 3.48 -34.48
CA VAL A 310 1.49 4.09 -34.24
C VAL A 310 1.42 4.72 -32.84
N GLY A 311 0.74 5.84 -32.71
CA GLY A 311 0.45 6.49 -31.45
C GLY A 311 1.17 7.84 -31.23
N PRO A 312 1.16 8.38 -30.01
CA PRO A 312 1.80 9.64 -29.69
C PRO A 312 3.30 9.64 -30.00
N THR A 313 3.80 10.76 -30.46
CA THR A 313 5.21 10.91 -30.88
C THR A 313 6.06 11.73 -29.90
N GLU A 314 5.46 12.16 -28.82
CA GLU A 314 6.08 12.94 -27.75
C GLU A 314 5.74 12.34 -26.39
N PRO A 315 6.67 12.31 -25.43
CA PRO A 315 6.37 11.87 -24.07
C PRO A 315 5.30 12.75 -23.44
N ALA A 316 4.34 12.15 -22.76
CA ALA A 316 3.36 12.88 -21.96
C ALA A 316 3.94 13.29 -20.59
N ALA A 317 3.17 14.07 -19.83
CA ALA A 317 3.56 14.50 -18.47
C ALA A 317 3.60 13.36 -17.43
N ALA A 318 3.32 12.13 -17.83
CA ALA A 318 3.31 10.92 -17.00
C ALA A 318 2.41 11.07 -15.76
N MET A 319 1.25 11.70 -15.91
CA MET A 319 0.25 11.83 -14.84
C MET A 319 -0.59 10.57 -14.69
N TYR A 320 -0.83 9.85 -15.77
CA TYR A 320 -1.64 8.63 -15.82
C TYR A 320 -0.81 7.44 -16.24
N TYR A 321 -1.16 6.25 -15.79
CA TYR A 321 -0.40 5.03 -16.08
C TYR A 321 -0.38 4.62 -17.56
N ASN A 322 -1.30 5.11 -18.37
CA ASN A 322 -1.38 4.91 -19.83
C ASN A 322 -0.84 6.08 -20.65
N ASP A 323 -0.25 7.11 -20.03
CA ASP A 323 0.40 8.21 -20.72
C ASP A 323 1.58 7.74 -21.57
N ALA A 324 1.87 8.48 -22.65
CA ALA A 324 2.97 8.16 -23.57
C ALA A 324 4.33 8.17 -22.82
N LYS A 325 4.90 6.99 -22.68
CA LYS A 325 6.18 6.78 -22.00
C LYS A 325 7.35 6.94 -22.98
N PRO A 326 8.51 7.45 -22.50
CA PRO A 326 9.69 7.62 -23.34
C PRO A 326 10.17 6.34 -24.04
N ASP A 327 10.07 5.19 -23.39
CA ASP A 327 10.43 3.89 -23.96
C ASP A 327 9.60 3.54 -25.19
N LYS A 328 8.30 3.86 -25.20
CA LYS A 328 7.42 3.60 -26.35
C LYS A 328 7.86 4.43 -27.57
N ILE A 329 8.22 5.69 -27.38
CA ILE A 329 8.76 6.56 -28.42
C ILE A 329 10.13 6.08 -28.94
N PHE A 330 10.96 5.54 -28.02
CA PHE A 330 12.20 4.90 -28.40
C PHE A 330 11.99 3.73 -29.36
N TYR A 331 11.03 2.84 -29.07
CA TYR A 331 10.71 1.72 -29.95
C TYR A 331 10.07 2.15 -31.28
N GLN A 332 9.31 3.27 -31.31
CA GLN A 332 8.92 3.89 -32.60
C GLN A 332 10.15 4.24 -33.45
N GLY A 333 11.15 4.87 -32.83
CA GLY A 333 12.40 5.22 -33.50
C GLY A 333 13.14 4.01 -34.04
N LEU A 334 13.23 2.94 -33.26
CA LEU A 334 13.86 1.69 -33.72
C LEU A 334 13.10 1.02 -34.88
N ALA A 335 11.76 1.02 -34.82
CA ALA A 335 10.93 0.48 -35.89
C ALA A 335 11.08 1.31 -37.17
N LEU A 336 11.14 2.63 -37.09
CA LEU A 336 11.43 3.52 -38.22
C LEU A 336 12.79 3.24 -38.86
N LEU A 337 13.83 2.94 -38.06
CA LEU A 337 15.12 2.51 -38.61
C LEU A 337 15.02 1.21 -39.41
N LYS A 338 14.27 0.23 -38.91
CA LYS A 338 14.02 -1.05 -39.61
C LYS A 338 13.26 -0.84 -40.94
N LEU A 339 12.37 0.16 -40.99
CA LEU A 339 11.65 0.53 -42.22
C LEU A 339 12.45 1.42 -43.16
N GLY A 340 13.71 1.77 -42.84
CA GLY A 340 14.53 2.67 -43.64
C GLY A 340 14.18 4.17 -43.55
N ARG A 341 13.32 4.56 -42.60
CA ARG A 341 12.80 5.94 -42.42
C ARG A 341 13.70 6.73 -41.45
N MET A 342 14.97 6.96 -41.85
CA MET A 342 16.04 7.49 -41.00
C MET A 342 15.71 8.88 -40.38
N ASP A 343 15.19 9.79 -41.21
CA ASP A 343 14.92 11.18 -40.70
C ASP A 343 13.82 11.19 -39.65
N GLU A 344 12.80 10.38 -39.80
CA GLU A 344 11.73 10.23 -38.83
C GLU A 344 12.20 9.55 -37.55
N ALA A 345 13.06 8.54 -37.66
CA ALA A 345 13.69 7.88 -36.50
C ALA A 345 14.51 8.88 -35.67
N ASN A 346 15.35 9.68 -36.33
CA ASN A 346 16.15 10.73 -35.70
C ASN A 346 15.25 11.77 -35.02
N GLY A 347 14.12 12.11 -35.60
CA GLY A 347 13.11 12.97 -34.99
C GLY A 347 12.54 12.42 -33.68
N ARG A 348 12.31 11.09 -33.60
CA ARG A 348 11.86 10.43 -32.34
C ARG A 348 12.96 10.47 -31.28
N PHE A 349 14.20 10.12 -31.63
CA PHE A 349 15.31 10.09 -30.66
C PHE A 349 15.65 11.47 -30.15
N HIS A 350 15.59 12.50 -31.00
CA HIS A 350 15.85 13.88 -30.59
C HIS A 350 14.86 14.34 -29.48
N LYS A 351 13.60 13.94 -29.56
CA LYS A 351 12.58 14.26 -28.55
C LYS A 351 12.79 13.59 -27.19
N LEU A 352 13.62 12.54 -27.13
CA LEU A 352 14.00 11.85 -25.90
C LEU A 352 15.23 12.48 -25.23
N THR A 353 15.97 13.33 -25.94
CA THR A 353 17.24 13.92 -25.47
C THR A 353 17.14 15.43 -25.25
N SER A 354 16.05 16.05 -25.67
CA SER A 354 15.75 17.48 -25.46
C SER A 354 14.91 17.69 -24.21
#